data_857a90a45063ea62a4e309a39bf7216a
#
_entry.id   857a90a45063ea62a4e309a39bf7216a
#
_cell.length_a   1.000
_cell.length_b   1.000
_cell.length_c   1.000
_cell.angle_alpha   90.00
_cell.angle_beta   90.00
_cell.angle_gamma   90.00
#
_symmetry.space_group_name_H-M   'P 1'
#
loop_
_entity.id
_entity.type
_entity.pdbx_description
1 polymer ?
#
loop_
_entity_poly.entity_id
_entity_poly.type
_entity_poly.pdbx_seq_one_letter_code
_entity_poly.pdbx_strand_id
1 'polypeptide(L)'
;FIALSAKYKGENGFEPASGLAIQVYKKMPDDSLFYLGVATMNPEGKTKFVLNDSSLAKTKESSVFTYVVKIENQSTYEDSETEINIADAYLSAAVEAVDSINQIRATLTDGSGQPLAGQSLKVQLQRMYAPLPIGEENYETDEKGSITVPIEAPMPGVNGELTFEVVLNESE
;
A
#
# COMPACT_ATOMS: atom_id res chain seq x y z
N PHE A 1 -9.65 1.44 -2.56
CA PHE A 1 -10.08 0.28 -3.36
C PHE A 1 -9.12 -0.89 -3.19
N ILE A 2 -9.62 -2.11 -3.45
CA ILE A 2 -8.82 -3.32 -3.56
C ILE A 2 -8.69 -3.63 -5.05
N ALA A 3 -7.46 -3.72 -5.57
CA ALA A 3 -7.19 -4.17 -6.93
C ALA A 3 -7.14 -5.71 -6.93
N LEU A 4 -7.91 -6.34 -7.81
CA LEU A 4 -8.06 -7.78 -7.89
C LEU A 4 -7.67 -8.27 -9.27
N SER A 5 -6.97 -9.40 -9.33
CA SER A 5 -6.56 -10.06 -10.57
C SER A 5 -6.78 -11.56 -10.42
N ALA A 6 -7.43 -12.19 -11.38
CA ALA A 6 -7.67 -13.61 -11.40
C ALA A 6 -7.24 -14.25 -12.74
N LYS A 7 -6.55 -15.37 -12.62
CA LYS A 7 -6.12 -16.20 -13.75
C LYS A 7 -6.44 -17.66 -13.49
N TYR A 8 -6.72 -18.39 -14.52
CA TYR A 8 -6.88 -19.85 -14.47
C TYR A 8 -5.83 -20.54 -15.33
N LYS A 9 -5.57 -21.80 -15.04
CA LYS A 9 -4.64 -22.61 -15.83
C LYS A 9 -5.40 -23.22 -17.00
N GLY A 10 -5.21 -22.64 -18.20
CA GLY A 10 -5.69 -23.18 -19.46
C GLY A 10 -4.69 -24.17 -20.10
N GLU A 11 -4.99 -24.63 -21.28
CA GLU A 11 -4.14 -25.59 -22.03
C GLU A 11 -2.77 -24.99 -22.42
N ASN A 12 -2.73 -23.67 -22.68
CA ASN A 12 -1.53 -22.98 -23.13
C ASN A 12 -0.86 -22.14 -22.02
N GLY A 13 -1.25 -22.31 -20.76
CA GLY A 13 -0.70 -21.59 -19.62
C GLY A 13 -1.75 -20.83 -18.80
N PHE A 14 -1.33 -19.76 -18.10
CA PHE A 14 -2.25 -18.96 -17.33
C PHE A 14 -2.98 -17.95 -18.19
N GLU A 15 -4.31 -18.03 -18.18
CA GLU A 15 -5.22 -17.18 -18.93
C GLU A 15 -6.06 -16.31 -17.98
N PRO A 16 -6.48 -15.07 -18.38
CA PRO A 16 -7.30 -14.22 -17.55
C PRO A 16 -8.71 -14.80 -17.33
N ALA A 17 -9.19 -14.78 -16.09
CA ALA A 17 -10.53 -15.24 -15.73
C ALA A 17 -11.57 -14.14 -16.01
N SER A 18 -11.92 -13.96 -17.28
CA SER A 18 -12.89 -12.96 -17.73
C SER A 18 -14.31 -13.27 -17.25
N GLY A 19 -15.02 -12.24 -16.80
CA GLY A 19 -16.42 -12.35 -16.36
C GLY A 19 -16.62 -13.08 -15.04
N LEU A 20 -15.54 -13.52 -14.38
CA LEU A 20 -15.61 -14.17 -13.08
C LEU A 20 -16.15 -13.21 -12.03
N ALA A 21 -17.20 -13.64 -11.30
CA ALA A 21 -17.74 -12.92 -10.16
C ALA A 21 -17.01 -13.33 -8.88
N ILE A 22 -16.51 -12.35 -8.14
CA ILE A 22 -15.78 -12.52 -6.89
C ILE A 22 -16.56 -11.87 -5.76
N GLN A 23 -16.73 -12.57 -4.66
CA GLN A 23 -17.35 -12.05 -3.45
C GLN A 23 -16.29 -11.47 -2.53
N VAL A 24 -16.57 -10.29 -1.97
CA VAL A 24 -15.66 -9.59 -1.05
C VAL A 24 -16.31 -9.48 0.32
N TYR A 25 -15.56 -9.86 1.34
CA TYR A 25 -15.97 -9.84 2.74
C TYR A 25 -14.96 -9.05 3.57
N LYS A 26 -15.43 -8.49 4.68
CA LYS A 26 -14.57 -8.00 5.77
C LYS A 26 -14.56 -9.07 6.86
N LYS A 27 -13.36 -9.47 7.30
CA LYS A 27 -13.17 -10.36 8.45
C LYS A 27 -13.31 -9.55 9.72
N MET A 28 -14.17 -10.00 10.61
CA MET A 28 -14.42 -9.37 11.90
C MET A 28 -13.49 -9.94 12.97
N PRO A 29 -13.32 -9.28 14.14
CA PRO A 29 -12.43 -9.76 15.21
C PRO A 29 -12.81 -11.14 15.79
N ASP A 30 -14.04 -11.57 15.61
CA ASP A 30 -14.57 -12.89 15.99
C ASP A 30 -14.45 -13.94 14.87
N ASP A 31 -13.62 -13.66 13.83
CA ASP A 31 -13.46 -14.45 12.61
C ASP A 31 -14.71 -14.56 11.73
N SER A 32 -15.82 -13.93 12.09
CA SER A 32 -16.98 -13.88 11.21
C SER A 32 -16.72 -13.03 9.96
N LEU A 33 -17.41 -13.37 8.86
CA LEU A 33 -17.28 -12.67 7.59
C LEU A 33 -18.48 -11.77 7.35
N PHE A 34 -18.23 -10.47 7.22
CA PHE A 34 -19.24 -9.48 6.85
C PHE A 34 -19.19 -9.24 5.35
N TYR A 35 -20.28 -9.59 4.64
CA TYR A 35 -20.36 -9.44 3.19
C TYR A 35 -20.39 -7.97 2.77
N LEU A 36 -19.50 -7.60 1.84
CA LEU A 36 -19.38 -6.24 1.30
C LEU A 36 -19.97 -6.10 -0.11
N GLY A 37 -19.89 -7.14 -0.92
CA GLY A 37 -20.40 -7.09 -2.28
C GLY A 37 -19.71 -8.06 -3.24
N VAL A 38 -19.98 -7.85 -4.53
CA VAL A 38 -19.41 -8.62 -5.64
C VAL A 38 -18.63 -7.68 -6.56
N ALA A 39 -17.49 -8.16 -7.06
CA ALA A 39 -16.77 -7.55 -8.17
C ALA A 39 -16.73 -8.54 -9.35
N THR A 40 -16.88 -8.04 -10.56
CA THR A 40 -16.81 -8.86 -11.78
C THR A 40 -15.52 -8.52 -12.53
N MET A 41 -14.78 -9.56 -12.91
CA MET A 41 -13.54 -9.42 -13.69
C MET A 41 -13.82 -8.92 -15.11
N ASN A 42 -13.00 -8.00 -15.57
CA ASN A 42 -13.00 -7.54 -16.96
C ASN A 42 -12.35 -8.58 -17.89
N PRO A 43 -12.29 -8.35 -19.22
CA PRO A 43 -11.68 -9.29 -20.16
C PRO A 43 -10.20 -9.61 -19.87
N GLU A 44 -9.47 -8.72 -19.22
CA GLU A 44 -8.08 -8.92 -18.81
C GLU A 44 -7.95 -9.68 -17.48
N GLY A 45 -9.05 -10.15 -16.89
CA GLY A 45 -9.07 -10.81 -15.59
C GLY A 45 -8.75 -9.88 -14.42
N LYS A 46 -9.09 -8.60 -14.53
CA LYS A 46 -8.82 -7.57 -13.51
C LYS A 46 -10.09 -6.84 -13.14
N THR A 47 -10.15 -6.38 -11.90
CA THR A 47 -11.22 -5.49 -11.41
C THR A 47 -10.75 -4.66 -10.24
N LYS A 48 -11.55 -3.67 -9.84
CA LYS A 48 -11.35 -2.87 -8.62
C LYS A 48 -12.62 -2.93 -7.78
N PHE A 49 -12.48 -3.33 -6.54
CA PHE A 49 -13.56 -3.26 -5.55
C PHE A 49 -13.39 -1.99 -4.72
N VAL A 50 -14.39 -1.10 -4.74
CA VAL A 50 -14.35 0.15 -4.00
C VAL A 50 -14.85 -0.09 -2.59
N LEU A 51 -14.00 0.17 -1.60
CA LEU A 51 -14.36 0.17 -0.20
C LEU A 51 -15.08 1.49 0.13
N ASN A 52 -16.21 1.41 0.79
CA ASN A 52 -16.93 2.59 1.29
C ASN A 52 -16.50 2.90 2.75
N ASP A 53 -16.83 4.10 3.24
CA ASP A 53 -16.43 4.55 4.59
C ASP A 53 -16.93 3.61 5.70
N SER A 54 -18.08 2.95 5.52
CA SER A 54 -18.60 2.00 6.51
C SER A 54 -17.77 0.71 6.58
N SER A 55 -17.16 0.28 5.46
CA SER A 55 -16.25 -0.88 5.43
C SER A 55 -14.88 -0.56 6.06
N LEU A 56 -14.52 0.72 6.14
CA LEU A 56 -13.27 1.22 6.74
C LEU A 56 -13.47 1.67 8.20
N ALA A 57 -14.68 1.54 8.77
CA ALA A 57 -14.94 1.95 10.14
C ALA A 57 -14.00 1.24 11.11
N LYS A 58 -13.20 2.05 11.82
CA LYS A 58 -12.21 1.57 12.80
C LYS A 58 -12.91 0.90 13.97
N THR A 59 -12.49 -0.31 14.30
CA THR A 59 -12.71 -0.84 15.63
C THR A 59 -11.59 -0.27 16.53
N LYS A 60 -11.89 0.06 17.78
CA LYS A 60 -10.93 0.65 18.73
C LYS A 60 -9.67 -0.21 18.99
N GLU A 61 -9.65 -1.44 18.53
CA GLU A 61 -8.68 -2.47 18.90
C GLU A 61 -7.72 -2.88 17.78
N SER A 62 -7.94 -2.45 16.54
CA SER A 62 -7.05 -2.83 15.42
C SER A 62 -6.96 -1.74 14.36
N SER A 63 -5.74 -1.40 13.98
CA SER A 63 -5.41 -0.57 12.82
C SER A 63 -5.31 -1.40 11.52
N VAL A 64 -5.42 -2.72 11.60
CA VAL A 64 -5.36 -3.64 10.47
C VAL A 64 -6.76 -4.14 10.15
N PHE A 65 -7.15 -4.03 8.88
CA PHE A 65 -8.40 -4.54 8.33
C PHE A 65 -8.10 -5.74 7.44
N THR A 66 -8.70 -6.88 7.75
CA THR A 66 -8.58 -8.08 6.92
C THR A 66 -9.81 -8.22 6.03
N TYR A 67 -9.57 -8.35 4.74
CA TYR A 67 -10.59 -8.63 3.75
C TYR A 67 -10.38 -10.03 3.18
N VAL A 68 -11.47 -10.75 3.00
CA VAL A 68 -11.48 -12.08 2.40
C VAL A 68 -12.15 -11.99 1.04
N VAL A 69 -11.49 -12.51 0.03
CA VAL A 69 -11.97 -12.53 -1.34
C VAL A 69 -12.22 -13.98 -1.71
N LYS A 70 -13.45 -14.29 -2.15
CA LYS A 70 -13.89 -15.65 -2.43
C LYS A 70 -14.42 -15.82 -3.85
N ILE A 71 -14.07 -16.94 -4.42
CA ILE A 71 -14.71 -17.50 -5.63
C ILE A 71 -15.48 -18.71 -5.15
N GLU A 72 -16.81 -18.67 -5.21
CA GLU A 72 -17.67 -19.76 -4.75
C GLU A 72 -18.81 -20.00 -5.75
N ASN A 73 -19.24 -21.26 -5.84
CA ASN A 73 -20.40 -21.68 -6.63
C ASN A 73 -20.31 -21.33 -8.13
N GLN A 74 -19.12 -21.35 -8.69
CA GLN A 74 -18.90 -21.17 -10.12
C GLN A 74 -18.89 -22.53 -10.83
N SER A 75 -19.62 -22.65 -11.95
CA SER A 75 -19.67 -23.92 -12.70
C SER A 75 -18.36 -24.24 -13.44
N THR A 76 -17.49 -23.25 -13.63
CA THR A 76 -16.29 -23.36 -14.48
C THR A 76 -14.99 -23.30 -13.68
N TYR A 77 -15.03 -22.74 -12.48
CA TYR A 77 -13.86 -22.53 -11.65
C TYR A 77 -14.03 -23.20 -10.29
N GLU A 78 -12.94 -23.72 -9.74
CA GLU A 78 -12.91 -24.26 -8.39
C GLU A 78 -13.08 -23.13 -7.35
N ASP A 79 -13.71 -23.49 -6.24
CA ASP A 79 -13.83 -22.56 -5.11
C ASP A 79 -12.42 -22.20 -4.59
N SER A 80 -12.22 -20.93 -4.33
CA SER A 80 -10.94 -20.39 -3.86
C SER A 80 -11.14 -19.19 -2.97
N GLU A 81 -10.24 -19.00 -2.01
CA GLU A 81 -10.24 -17.80 -1.17
C GLU A 81 -8.83 -17.25 -0.98
N THR A 82 -8.74 -15.94 -0.75
CA THR A 82 -7.51 -15.27 -0.36
C THR A 82 -7.81 -14.16 0.63
N GLU A 83 -6.86 -13.90 1.54
CA GLU A 83 -6.96 -12.82 2.51
C GLU A 83 -6.04 -11.66 2.11
N ILE A 84 -6.50 -10.44 2.35
CA ILE A 84 -5.77 -9.19 2.12
C ILE A 84 -5.84 -8.38 3.41
N ASN A 85 -4.67 -8.01 3.94
CA ASN A 85 -4.56 -7.14 5.10
C ASN A 85 -4.26 -5.72 4.65
N ILE A 86 -5.06 -4.77 5.10
CA ILE A 86 -4.89 -3.33 4.85
C ILE A 86 -4.74 -2.65 6.20
N ALA A 87 -3.65 -1.92 6.38
CA ALA A 87 -3.41 -1.12 7.58
C ALA A 87 -3.44 0.37 7.25
N ASP A 88 -3.99 1.17 8.16
CA ASP A 88 -3.78 2.62 8.11
C ASP A 88 -2.31 2.91 8.46
N ALA A 89 -1.67 3.77 7.68
CA ALA A 89 -0.33 4.24 7.94
C ALA A 89 -0.27 5.77 7.87
N TYR A 90 0.48 6.36 8.78
CA TYR A 90 0.75 7.80 8.82
C TYR A 90 2.23 8.03 8.61
N LEU A 91 2.55 8.71 7.53
CA LEU A 91 3.91 9.11 7.18
C LEU A 91 4.08 10.60 7.46
N SER A 92 5.05 10.94 8.29
CA SER A 92 5.49 12.31 8.52
C SER A 92 6.95 12.47 8.10
N ALA A 93 7.29 13.62 7.54
CA ALA A 93 8.68 13.92 7.15
C ALA A 93 9.00 15.39 7.45
N ALA A 94 10.26 15.62 7.85
CA ALA A 94 10.79 16.95 8.10
C ALA A 94 12.25 17.04 7.65
N VAL A 95 12.68 18.24 7.29
CA VAL A 95 14.09 18.57 7.11
C VAL A 95 14.62 19.09 8.43
N GLU A 96 15.68 18.47 8.92
CA GLU A 96 16.37 18.83 10.16
C GLU A 96 17.83 19.16 9.89
N ALA A 97 18.42 20.06 10.66
CA ALA A 97 19.85 20.31 10.65
C ALA A 97 20.47 19.69 11.91
N VAL A 98 21.34 18.71 11.74
CA VAL A 98 22.09 18.07 12.82
C VAL A 98 23.58 18.20 12.51
N ASP A 99 24.34 18.74 13.44
CA ASP A 99 25.80 18.97 13.30
C ASP A 99 26.20 19.69 11.98
N SER A 100 25.38 20.67 11.58
CA SER A 100 25.54 21.44 10.32
C SER A 100 25.28 20.64 9.04
N ILE A 101 24.75 19.44 9.13
CA ILE A 101 24.31 18.62 8.00
C ILE A 101 22.80 18.66 7.94
N ASN A 102 22.27 19.05 6.79
CA ASN A 102 20.83 18.94 6.54
C ASN A 102 20.48 17.49 6.23
N GLN A 103 19.43 17.01 6.87
CA GLN A 103 18.92 15.65 6.66
C GLN A 103 17.39 15.64 6.59
N ILE A 104 16.86 14.67 5.88
CA ILE A 104 15.43 14.38 5.87
C ILE A 104 15.19 13.26 6.89
N ARG A 105 14.37 13.54 7.87
CA ARG A 105 13.87 12.53 8.80
C ARG A 105 12.43 12.22 8.47
N ALA A 106 12.10 10.94 8.28
CA ALA A 106 10.73 10.51 8.10
C ALA A 106 10.38 9.43 9.13
N THR A 107 9.12 9.42 9.56
CA THR A 107 8.61 8.47 10.53
C THR A 107 7.27 7.92 10.04
N LEU A 108 7.16 6.60 10.06
CA LEU A 108 5.98 5.85 9.67
C LEU A 108 5.39 5.14 10.88
N THR A 109 4.11 5.39 11.14
CA THR A 109 3.36 4.76 12.23
C THR A 109 2.07 4.15 11.69
N ASP A 110 1.50 3.20 12.42
CA ASP A 110 0.17 2.69 12.14
C ASP A 110 -0.94 3.65 12.62
N GLY A 111 -2.18 3.26 12.41
CA GLY A 111 -3.37 4.04 12.84
C GLY A 111 -3.52 4.21 14.36
N SER A 112 -2.79 3.44 15.17
CA SER A 112 -2.73 3.56 16.63
C SER A 112 -1.55 4.40 17.13
N GLY A 113 -0.66 4.82 16.22
CA GLY A 113 0.57 5.56 16.53
C GLY A 113 1.76 4.66 16.86
N GLN A 114 1.65 3.34 16.66
CA GLN A 114 2.78 2.43 16.85
C GLN A 114 3.73 2.50 15.63
N PRO A 115 5.06 2.45 15.85
CA PRO A 115 6.02 2.50 14.77
C PRO A 115 5.91 1.29 13.84
N LEU A 116 6.00 1.53 12.53
CA LEU A 116 6.06 0.48 11.50
C LEU A 116 7.51 0.31 11.04
N ALA A 117 8.18 -0.72 11.56
CA ALA A 117 9.54 -1.09 11.20
C ALA A 117 9.59 -1.94 9.92
N GLY A 118 10.76 -1.94 9.22
CA GLY A 118 10.99 -2.78 8.06
C GLY A 118 10.18 -2.39 6.81
N GLN A 119 9.62 -1.16 6.79
CA GLN A 119 8.88 -0.66 5.64
C GLN A 119 9.79 0.10 4.69
N SER A 120 9.62 -0.12 3.39
CA SER A 120 10.43 0.50 2.35
C SER A 120 9.92 1.90 2.02
N LEU A 121 10.75 2.91 2.20
CA LEU A 121 10.47 4.30 1.85
C LEU A 121 11.41 4.78 0.75
N LYS A 122 10.90 5.58 -0.18
CA LYS A 122 11.69 6.33 -1.16
C LYS A 122 11.75 7.80 -0.76
N VAL A 123 12.94 8.38 -0.83
CA VAL A 123 13.14 9.82 -0.64
C VAL A 123 13.55 10.42 -1.98
N GLN A 124 12.82 11.42 -2.42
CA GLN A 124 13.06 12.02 -3.74
C GLN A 124 12.84 13.52 -3.72
N LEU A 125 13.52 14.20 -4.62
CA LEU A 125 13.38 15.63 -4.88
C LEU A 125 12.42 15.81 -6.06
N GLN A 126 11.38 16.62 -5.87
CA GLN A 126 10.44 16.94 -6.95
C GLN A 126 11.15 17.72 -8.06
N ARG A 127 11.00 17.27 -9.30
CA ARG A 127 11.53 17.90 -10.53
C ARG A 127 10.44 17.97 -11.58
N MET A 128 10.63 18.84 -12.57
CA MET A 128 9.63 19.11 -13.61
C MET A 128 9.23 17.88 -14.43
N TYR A 129 10.15 16.97 -14.74
CA TYR A 129 9.90 15.84 -15.62
C TYR A 129 9.80 14.49 -14.87
N ALA A 130 10.68 14.27 -13.92
CA ALA A 130 10.70 13.06 -13.09
C ALA A 130 11.31 13.35 -11.73
N PRO A 131 10.83 12.75 -10.64
CA PRO A 131 11.46 12.86 -9.34
C PRO A 131 12.92 12.37 -9.38
N LEU A 132 13.79 13.04 -8.64
CA LEU A 132 15.19 12.67 -8.50
C LEU A 132 15.39 11.95 -7.16
N PRO A 133 15.79 10.66 -7.14
CA PRO A 133 16.09 9.97 -5.90
C PRO A 133 17.19 10.67 -5.10
N ILE A 134 17.09 10.68 -3.78
CA ILE A 134 18.07 11.21 -2.85
C ILE A 134 18.72 10.04 -2.10
N GLY A 135 20.03 9.89 -2.28
CA GLY A 135 20.80 8.79 -1.69
C GLY A 135 20.46 7.44 -2.30
N GLU A 136 20.00 6.50 -1.48
CA GLU A 136 19.66 5.14 -1.92
C GLU A 136 18.30 5.08 -2.62
N GLU A 137 18.07 4.03 -3.40
CA GLU A 137 16.80 3.82 -4.08
C GLU A 137 15.65 3.60 -3.10
N ASN A 138 15.92 2.88 -2.00
CA ASN A 138 14.97 2.58 -0.94
C ASN A 138 15.66 2.63 0.42
N TYR A 139 14.92 3.06 1.43
CA TYR A 139 15.32 3.07 2.84
C TYR A 139 14.34 2.24 3.66
N GLU A 140 14.84 1.34 4.50
CA GLU A 140 14.00 0.59 5.41
C GLU A 140 13.85 1.34 6.75
N THR A 141 12.62 1.41 7.26
CA THR A 141 12.36 2.00 8.57
C THR A 141 12.96 1.14 9.69
N ASP A 142 13.58 1.80 10.67
CA ASP A 142 14.15 1.18 11.86
C ASP A 142 13.06 0.71 12.85
N GLU A 143 13.45 0.19 14.02
CA GLU A 143 12.55 -0.26 15.08
C GLU A 143 11.62 0.84 15.61
N LYS A 144 11.96 2.11 15.36
CA LYS A 144 11.14 3.28 15.70
C LYS A 144 10.28 3.75 14.54
N GLY A 145 10.22 2.98 13.44
CA GLY A 145 9.51 3.35 12.22
C GLY A 145 10.14 4.52 11.49
N SER A 146 11.44 4.81 11.70
CA SER A 146 12.09 6.03 11.19
C SER A 146 13.19 5.73 10.20
N ILE A 147 13.38 6.67 9.27
CA ILE A 147 14.57 6.77 8.41
C ILE A 147 15.20 8.14 8.59
N THR A 148 16.50 8.22 8.32
CA THR A 148 17.26 9.49 8.28
C THR A 148 18.13 9.48 7.03
N VAL A 149 17.95 10.49 6.17
CA VAL A 149 18.62 10.59 4.88
C VAL A 149 19.39 11.91 4.79
N PRO A 150 20.74 11.91 4.77
CA PRO A 150 21.52 13.12 4.67
C PRO A 150 21.35 13.76 3.28
N ILE A 151 21.35 15.10 3.26
CA ILE A 151 21.37 15.89 2.04
C ILE A 151 22.82 16.31 1.79
N GLU A 152 23.55 15.48 1.04
CA GLU A 152 25.01 15.58 0.92
C GLU A 152 25.51 16.71 0.00
N ALA A 153 24.68 17.24 -0.88
CA ALA A 153 25.12 18.22 -1.87
C ALA A 153 24.16 19.41 -1.99
N PRO A 154 24.66 20.61 -2.24
CA PRO A 154 23.82 21.73 -2.62
C PRO A 154 23.13 21.42 -3.94
N MET A 155 21.80 21.34 -3.94
CA MET A 155 21.01 21.09 -5.13
C MET A 155 20.37 22.41 -5.59
N PRO A 156 20.36 22.69 -6.91
CA PRO A 156 19.68 23.87 -7.40
C PRO A 156 18.15 23.70 -7.23
N GLY A 157 17.53 24.67 -6.59
CA GLY A 157 16.07 24.72 -6.40
C GLY A 157 15.41 25.59 -7.46
N VAL A 158 14.09 25.44 -7.62
CA VAL A 158 13.27 26.35 -8.38
C VAL A 158 12.98 27.56 -7.50
N ASN A 159 13.39 28.76 -7.93
CA ASN A 159 13.30 29.98 -7.13
C ASN A 159 13.99 29.91 -5.76
N GLY A 160 15.01 29.04 -5.61
CA GLY A 160 15.71 28.85 -4.35
C GLY A 160 15.03 27.86 -3.38
N GLU A 161 13.92 27.26 -3.77
CA GLU A 161 13.19 26.28 -2.97
C GLU A 161 13.41 24.86 -3.49
N LEU A 162 13.46 23.89 -2.55
CA LEU A 162 13.53 22.46 -2.82
C LEU A 162 12.32 21.78 -2.17
N THR A 163 11.59 21.01 -2.95
CA THR A 163 10.47 20.19 -2.45
C THR A 163 10.90 18.74 -2.44
N PHE A 164 11.02 18.17 -1.23
CA PHE A 164 11.29 16.76 -1.03
C PHE A 164 9.98 16.00 -0.85
N GLU A 165 9.95 14.80 -1.37
CA GLU A 165 8.86 13.84 -1.19
C GLU A 165 9.40 12.59 -0.53
N VAL A 166 8.66 12.06 0.44
CA VAL A 166 8.89 10.73 1.00
C VAL A 166 7.66 9.88 0.67
N VAL A 167 7.90 8.75 0.03
CA VAL A 167 6.85 7.89 -0.48
C VAL A 167 7.03 6.49 0.10
N LEU A 168 5.94 5.91 0.61
CA LEU A 168 5.89 4.50 0.96
C LEU A 168 5.93 3.69 -0.33
N ASN A 169 6.95 2.83 -0.45
CA ASN A 169 7.08 1.96 -1.60
C ASN A 169 6.17 0.75 -1.38
N GLU A 170 5.08 0.69 -2.13
CA GLU A 170 4.24 -0.50 -2.12
C GLU A 170 5.04 -1.66 -2.72
N SER A 171 5.23 -2.73 -1.95
CA SER A 171 5.73 -3.99 -2.50
C SER A 171 4.66 -4.55 -3.44
N GLU A 172 5.03 -4.78 -4.70
CA GLU A 172 4.19 -5.50 -5.67
C GLU A 172 3.85 -6.92 -5.18
#